data_9cc6bdde7a49954fc670b4aae1032cd8
#
_entry.id   9cc6bdde7a49954fc670b4aae1032cd8
#
_cell.length_a   1.000
_cell.length_b   1.000
_cell.length_c   1.000
_cell.angle_alpha   90.00
_cell.angle_beta   90.00
_cell.angle_gamma   90.00
#
_symmetry.space_group_name_H-M   'P 1'
#
loop_
_entity.id
_entity.type
_entity.pdbx_description
1 polymer ?
#
loop_
_entity_poly.entity_id
_entity_poly.type
_entity_poly.pdbx_seq_one_letter_code
_entity_poly.pdbx_strand_id
1 'polypeptide(L)'
;MKNSKTDAENALVSDDSAVSSSDGQKKLIQRGQVDIHTHQTAARHLKEGADALNARNYAKAIEEFQHVIQHNRESAEAHFHLGLAHFMLGEYEKAIDAYKMAVACEPSEATAHLNLAATYRLLKRYDEAIDVYTRAIRFIPNHPELHTELGKVYTFQGKRREAVNAYKTAIQIKLKLQLDSDQNR
;
A
#
# COMPACT_ATOMS: atom_id res chain seq x y z
N MET A 1 7.17 13.39 72.57
CA MET A 1 5.80 13.78 72.85
C MET A 1 5.18 14.24 71.53
N LYS A 2 4.08 13.60 71.19
CA LYS A 2 2.98 13.96 70.27
C LYS A 2 3.34 14.21 68.77
N ASN A 3 3.13 13.24 67.94
CA ASN A 3 1.98 13.06 66.98
C ASN A 3 1.76 14.22 66.01
N SER A 4 2.09 13.96 64.75
CA SER A 4 1.17 14.18 63.62
C SER A 4 1.67 13.39 62.40
N LYS A 5 1.30 12.10 62.35
CA LYS A 5 0.95 11.41 61.11
C LYS A 5 -0.47 11.77 60.82
N THR A 6 -0.77 12.27 59.66
CA THR A 6 -1.98 12.29 58.86
C THR A 6 -1.98 13.57 58.04
N ASP A 7 -1.69 13.42 56.77
CA ASP A 7 -2.21 14.29 55.69
C ASP A 7 -1.48 13.96 54.35
N ALA A 8 -1.33 12.68 54.04
CA ALA A 8 -0.76 12.25 52.73
C ALA A 8 -1.58 11.09 52.09
N GLU A 9 -2.85 11.00 52.41
CA GLU A 9 -3.77 10.03 51.81
C GLU A 9 -5.06 10.71 51.37
N ASN A 10 -5.01 11.65 50.43
CA ASN A 10 -6.22 12.11 49.76
C ASN A 10 -5.96 12.90 48.47
N ALA A 11 -5.16 12.33 47.58
CA ALA A 11 -4.95 12.93 46.23
C ALA A 11 -4.81 11.88 45.15
N LEU A 12 -5.63 10.82 45.19
CA LEU A 12 -5.68 9.80 44.13
C LEU A 12 -7.08 9.22 43.98
N VAL A 13 -8.09 10.12 43.86
CA VAL A 13 -9.41 9.74 43.34
C VAL A 13 -9.94 10.99 42.64
N SER A 14 -9.96 10.96 41.34
CA SER A 14 -10.93 11.60 40.46
C SER A 14 -10.32 12.03 39.14
N ASP A 15 -10.16 11.08 38.23
CA ASP A 15 -10.14 11.43 36.82
C ASP A 15 -11.01 10.47 35.96
N ASP A 16 -11.84 9.65 36.60
CA ASP A 16 -12.84 8.80 35.93
C ASP A 16 -14.22 9.47 35.77
N SER A 17 -14.38 10.73 36.16
CA SER A 17 -15.68 11.43 36.08
C SER A 17 -15.93 12.22 34.80
N ALA A 18 -14.97 12.25 33.86
CA ALA A 18 -15.11 13.02 32.62
C ALA A 18 -15.81 12.26 31.46
N VAL A 19 -16.07 10.97 31.61
CA VAL A 19 -16.70 10.14 30.54
C VAL A 19 -18.20 9.95 30.77
N SER A 20 -18.75 10.39 31.90
CA SER A 20 -20.15 10.18 32.27
C SER A 20 -21.09 11.34 31.91
N SER A 21 -20.61 12.40 31.26
CA SER A 21 -21.53 13.48 30.85
C SER A 21 -22.24 13.10 29.55
N SER A 22 -23.55 13.35 29.48
CA SER A 22 -24.36 13.12 28.26
C SER A 22 -23.77 13.80 27.02
N ASP A 23 -23.02 14.88 27.20
CA ASP A 23 -22.32 15.59 26.13
C ASP A 23 -21.05 14.86 25.61
N GLY A 24 -20.34 14.17 26.50
CA GLY A 24 -19.20 13.31 26.10
C GLY A 24 -19.65 12.14 25.27
N GLN A 25 -20.74 11.47 25.68
CA GLN A 25 -21.35 10.39 24.93
C GLN A 25 -21.90 10.86 23.57
N LYS A 26 -22.55 12.00 23.49
CA LYS A 26 -23.03 12.60 22.23
C LYS A 26 -21.86 12.90 21.26
N LYS A 27 -20.76 13.48 21.78
CA LYS A 27 -19.55 13.74 20.97
C LYS A 27 -18.90 12.47 20.45
N LEU A 28 -18.85 11.37 21.23
CA LEU A 28 -18.33 10.08 20.81
C LEU A 28 -19.21 9.43 19.74
N ILE A 29 -20.54 9.45 19.92
CA ILE A 29 -21.50 8.96 18.93
C ILE A 29 -21.40 9.76 17.64
N GLN A 30 -21.28 11.08 17.72
CA GLN A 30 -21.16 11.96 16.55
C GLN A 30 -19.84 11.74 15.80
N ARG A 31 -18.70 11.52 16.50
CA ARG A 31 -17.43 11.13 15.90
C ARG A 31 -17.53 9.77 15.21
N GLY A 32 -18.10 8.76 15.90
CA GLY A 32 -18.31 7.44 15.31
C GLY A 32 -19.21 7.46 14.08
N GLN A 33 -20.24 8.29 14.04
CA GLN A 33 -21.11 8.46 12.86
C GLN A 33 -20.39 9.16 11.70
N VAL A 34 -19.54 10.15 11.98
CA VAL A 34 -18.70 10.82 10.98
C VAL A 34 -17.71 9.82 10.39
N ASP A 35 -17.04 9.01 11.21
CA ASP A 35 -16.07 8.01 10.75
C ASP A 35 -16.73 6.93 9.88
N ILE A 36 -17.91 6.44 10.26
CA ILE A 36 -18.66 5.45 9.45
C ILE A 36 -19.07 6.06 8.11
N HIS A 37 -19.56 7.29 8.10
CA HIS A 37 -19.98 7.95 6.86
C HIS A 37 -18.80 8.21 5.91
N THR A 38 -17.65 8.62 6.45
CA THR A 38 -16.42 8.82 5.65
C THR A 38 -15.91 7.52 5.06
N HIS A 39 -15.95 6.41 5.82
CA HIS A 39 -15.55 5.09 5.32
C HIS A 39 -16.49 4.58 4.21
N GLN A 40 -17.80 4.74 4.39
CA GLN A 40 -18.78 4.36 3.36
C GLN A 40 -18.62 5.20 2.08
N THR A 41 -18.33 6.49 2.23
CA THR A 41 -18.07 7.39 1.10
C THR A 41 -16.80 6.99 0.35
N ALA A 42 -15.70 6.69 1.05
CA ALA A 42 -14.45 6.22 0.45
C ALA A 42 -14.64 4.89 -0.29
N ALA A 43 -15.34 3.91 0.31
CA ALA A 43 -15.63 2.64 -0.32
C ALA A 43 -16.47 2.78 -1.60
N ARG A 44 -17.43 3.71 -1.61
CA ARG A 44 -18.22 4.03 -2.81
C ARG A 44 -17.34 4.59 -3.92
N HIS A 45 -16.48 5.58 -3.63
CA HIS A 45 -15.56 6.15 -4.61
C HIS A 45 -14.55 5.12 -5.13
N LEU A 46 -14.02 4.21 -4.28
CA LEU A 46 -13.19 3.10 -4.73
C LEU A 46 -13.90 2.24 -5.77
N LYS A 47 -15.15 1.87 -5.49
CA LYS A 47 -15.96 1.07 -6.41
C LYS A 47 -16.25 1.82 -7.71
N GLU A 48 -16.71 3.07 -7.63
CA GLU A 48 -17.01 3.89 -8.81
C GLU A 48 -15.76 4.11 -9.67
N GLY A 49 -14.59 4.31 -9.05
CA GLY A 49 -13.30 4.39 -9.73
C GLY A 49 -12.92 3.09 -10.43
N ALA A 50 -13.10 1.94 -9.78
CA ALA A 50 -12.85 0.63 -10.38
C ALA A 50 -13.79 0.35 -11.56
N ASP A 51 -15.08 0.67 -11.43
CA ASP A 51 -16.05 0.54 -12.50
C ASP A 51 -15.69 1.45 -13.70
N ALA A 52 -15.22 2.67 -13.42
CA ALA A 52 -14.75 3.60 -14.44
C ALA A 52 -13.48 3.10 -15.16
N LEU A 53 -12.51 2.48 -14.43
CA LEU A 53 -11.35 1.82 -15.03
C LEU A 53 -11.77 0.70 -15.99
N ASN A 54 -12.68 -0.18 -15.55
CA ASN A 54 -13.20 -1.27 -16.37
C ASN A 54 -13.92 -0.76 -17.62
N ALA A 55 -14.63 0.37 -17.51
CA ALA A 55 -15.25 1.07 -18.62
C ALA A 55 -14.28 1.88 -19.49
N ARG A 56 -12.96 1.87 -19.18
CA ARG A 56 -11.91 2.67 -19.81
C ARG A 56 -12.14 4.18 -19.72
N ASN A 57 -12.97 4.62 -18.78
CA ASN A 57 -13.15 6.04 -18.48
C ASN A 57 -12.10 6.49 -17.45
N TYR A 58 -10.86 6.61 -17.92
CA TYR A 58 -9.71 6.86 -17.04
C TYR A 58 -9.78 8.23 -16.37
N ALA A 59 -10.37 9.23 -17.02
CA ALA A 59 -10.54 10.55 -16.42
C ALA A 59 -11.46 10.49 -15.18
N LYS A 60 -12.61 9.81 -15.30
CA LYS A 60 -13.51 9.60 -14.17
C LYS A 60 -12.85 8.74 -13.09
N ALA A 61 -12.12 7.70 -13.46
CA ALA A 61 -11.40 6.86 -12.49
C ALA A 61 -10.40 7.68 -11.65
N ILE A 62 -9.65 8.58 -12.29
CA ILE A 62 -8.72 9.48 -11.61
C ILE A 62 -9.45 10.36 -10.58
N GLU A 63 -10.58 10.97 -10.97
CA GLU A 63 -11.40 11.81 -10.10
C GLU A 63 -11.87 11.03 -8.85
N GLU A 64 -12.42 9.84 -9.06
CA GLU A 64 -12.92 8.99 -7.99
C GLU A 64 -11.80 8.56 -7.01
N PHE A 65 -10.64 8.13 -7.51
CA PHE A 65 -9.51 7.76 -6.64
C PHE A 65 -8.92 8.96 -5.92
N GLN A 66 -8.90 10.15 -6.53
CA GLN A 66 -8.49 11.38 -5.85
C GLN A 66 -9.43 11.72 -4.68
N HIS A 67 -10.73 11.51 -4.81
CA HIS A 67 -11.68 11.66 -3.71
C HIS A 67 -11.35 10.70 -2.55
N VAL A 68 -11.02 9.44 -2.85
CA VAL A 68 -10.57 8.51 -1.79
C VAL A 68 -9.33 9.03 -1.09
N ILE A 69 -8.32 9.48 -1.83
CA ILE A 69 -7.05 9.97 -1.30
C ILE A 69 -7.25 11.26 -0.44
N GLN A 70 -8.20 12.11 -0.79
CA GLN A 70 -8.56 13.28 0.03
C GLN A 70 -9.06 12.89 1.42
N HIS A 71 -9.81 11.78 1.53
CA HIS A 71 -10.32 11.27 2.80
C HIS A 71 -9.34 10.34 3.52
N ASN A 72 -8.58 9.55 2.78
CA ASN A 72 -7.56 8.64 3.29
C ASN A 72 -6.29 8.73 2.44
N ARG A 73 -5.34 9.54 2.89
CA ARG A 73 -4.07 9.77 2.19
C ARG A 73 -3.16 8.53 2.14
N GLU A 74 -3.40 7.56 3.02
CA GLU A 74 -2.60 6.33 3.13
C GLU A 74 -3.28 5.14 2.45
N SER A 75 -4.29 5.37 1.61
CA SER A 75 -4.94 4.30 0.84
C SER A 75 -4.01 3.80 -0.27
N ALA A 76 -3.28 2.71 0.00
CA ALA A 76 -2.42 2.06 -0.98
C ALA A 76 -3.20 1.67 -2.25
N GLU A 77 -4.41 1.11 -2.07
CA GLU A 77 -5.30 0.72 -3.14
C GLU A 77 -5.69 1.90 -4.05
N ALA A 78 -6.07 3.05 -3.46
CA ALA A 78 -6.43 4.22 -4.25
C ALA A 78 -5.24 4.78 -5.03
N HIS A 79 -4.06 4.85 -4.40
CA HIS A 79 -2.84 5.26 -5.09
C HIS A 79 -2.44 4.30 -6.20
N PHE A 80 -2.57 2.99 -5.99
CA PHE A 80 -2.29 1.98 -7.01
C PHE A 80 -3.20 2.14 -8.22
N HIS A 81 -4.50 2.25 -8.01
CA HIS A 81 -5.47 2.40 -9.10
C HIS A 81 -5.37 3.76 -9.79
N LEU A 82 -5.03 4.82 -9.06
CA LEU A 82 -4.70 6.13 -9.65
C LEU A 82 -3.49 6.02 -10.59
N GLY A 83 -2.44 5.30 -10.16
CA GLY A 83 -1.28 5.00 -11.00
C GLY A 83 -1.65 4.23 -12.25
N LEU A 84 -2.53 3.23 -12.13
CA LEU A 84 -3.01 2.45 -13.26
C LEU A 84 -3.80 3.32 -14.25
N ALA A 85 -4.68 4.19 -13.77
CA ALA A 85 -5.44 5.10 -14.64
C ALA A 85 -4.52 6.06 -15.42
N HIS A 86 -3.53 6.65 -14.75
CA HIS A 86 -2.52 7.49 -15.40
C HIS A 86 -1.67 6.69 -16.40
N PHE A 87 -1.26 5.47 -16.06
CA PHE A 87 -0.53 4.59 -16.97
C PHE A 87 -1.32 4.31 -18.26
N MET A 88 -2.61 4.02 -18.14
CA MET A 88 -3.50 3.76 -19.28
C MET A 88 -3.71 4.99 -20.18
N LEU A 89 -3.55 6.19 -19.63
CA LEU A 89 -3.54 7.46 -20.40
C LEU A 89 -2.17 7.78 -21.03
N GLY A 90 -1.12 6.98 -20.75
CA GLY A 90 0.24 7.28 -21.18
C GLY A 90 0.94 8.37 -20.34
N GLU A 91 0.36 8.78 -19.24
CA GLU A 91 0.90 9.77 -18.31
C GLU A 91 1.88 9.09 -17.33
N TYR A 92 2.97 8.52 -17.85
CA TYR A 92 3.84 7.60 -17.12
C TYR A 92 4.52 8.22 -15.89
N GLU A 93 4.87 9.48 -15.91
CA GLU A 93 5.47 10.14 -14.73
C GLU A 93 4.45 10.27 -13.59
N LYS A 94 3.20 10.63 -13.89
CA LYS A 94 2.13 10.66 -12.89
C LYS A 94 1.81 9.26 -12.36
N ALA A 95 1.86 8.24 -13.23
CA ALA A 95 1.72 6.85 -12.81
C ALA A 95 2.82 6.42 -11.84
N ILE A 96 4.08 6.78 -12.13
CA ILE A 96 5.23 6.53 -11.25
C ILE A 96 5.01 7.17 -9.87
N ASP A 97 4.58 8.43 -9.82
CA ASP A 97 4.36 9.13 -8.55
C ASP A 97 3.25 8.45 -7.73
N ALA A 98 2.14 8.08 -8.36
CA ALA A 98 1.05 7.37 -7.70
C ALA A 98 1.47 5.96 -7.22
N TYR A 99 2.19 5.17 -8.04
CA TYR A 99 2.71 3.87 -7.62
C TYR A 99 3.73 3.97 -6.49
N LYS A 100 4.58 5.00 -6.47
CA LYS A 100 5.48 5.25 -5.33
C LYS A 100 4.72 5.46 -4.04
N MET A 101 3.60 6.19 -4.08
CA MET A 101 2.76 6.38 -2.91
C MET A 101 2.11 5.05 -2.48
N ALA A 102 1.61 4.24 -3.42
CA ALA A 102 1.08 2.91 -3.10
C ALA A 102 2.12 2.02 -2.39
N VAL A 103 3.34 1.97 -2.93
CA VAL A 103 4.46 1.22 -2.34
C VAL A 103 4.87 1.77 -0.96
N ALA A 104 4.79 3.07 -0.75
CA ALA A 104 5.11 3.67 0.54
C ALA A 104 4.05 3.34 1.60
N CYS A 105 2.77 3.30 1.21
CA CYS A 105 1.66 2.92 2.09
C CYS A 105 1.66 1.41 2.41
N GLU A 106 1.96 0.57 1.42
CA GLU A 106 1.99 -0.90 1.60
C GLU A 106 3.23 -1.52 0.92
N PRO A 107 4.37 -1.57 1.60
CA PRO A 107 5.62 -2.08 1.03
C PRO A 107 5.62 -3.58 0.71
N SER A 108 4.67 -4.34 1.25
CA SER A 108 4.49 -5.78 1.01
C SER A 108 3.64 -6.11 -0.21
N GLU A 109 3.01 -5.11 -0.86
CA GLU A 109 2.19 -5.33 -2.05
C GLU A 109 3.05 -5.46 -3.32
N ALA A 110 3.20 -6.70 -3.79
CA ALA A 110 4.04 -7.01 -4.94
C ALA A 110 3.59 -6.32 -6.23
N THR A 111 2.27 -6.20 -6.44
CA THR A 111 1.69 -5.67 -7.67
C THR A 111 2.05 -4.21 -7.88
N ALA A 112 2.08 -3.40 -6.82
CA ALA A 112 2.49 -2.00 -6.89
C ALA A 112 3.95 -1.86 -7.32
N HIS A 113 4.85 -2.67 -6.75
CA HIS A 113 6.26 -2.70 -7.15
C HIS A 113 6.44 -3.15 -8.60
N LEU A 114 5.73 -4.20 -9.03
CA LEU A 114 5.78 -4.71 -10.40
C LEU A 114 5.38 -3.63 -11.41
N ASN A 115 4.27 -2.93 -11.16
CA ASN A 115 3.80 -1.87 -12.06
C ASN A 115 4.71 -0.65 -12.06
N LEU A 116 5.22 -0.23 -10.90
CA LEU A 116 6.19 0.86 -10.79
C LEU A 116 7.46 0.56 -11.61
N ALA A 117 8.06 -0.61 -11.39
CA ALA A 117 9.28 -1.00 -12.08
C ALA A 117 9.04 -1.27 -13.58
N ALA A 118 7.88 -1.83 -13.95
CA ALA A 118 7.49 -2.00 -15.35
C ALA A 118 7.35 -0.65 -16.07
N THR A 119 6.82 0.36 -15.38
CA THR A 119 6.71 1.73 -15.92
C THR A 119 8.10 2.34 -16.15
N TYR A 120 9.01 2.19 -15.17
CA TYR A 120 10.41 2.61 -15.36
C TYR A 120 11.09 1.89 -16.54
N ARG A 121 10.89 0.56 -16.65
CA ARG A 121 11.41 -0.23 -17.77
C ARG A 121 10.87 0.23 -19.12
N LEU A 122 9.58 0.57 -19.21
CA LEU A 122 8.95 1.12 -20.41
C LEU A 122 9.63 2.43 -20.86
N LEU A 123 9.97 3.28 -19.89
CA LEU A 123 10.72 4.52 -20.11
C LEU A 123 12.24 4.31 -20.31
N LYS A 124 12.71 3.05 -20.36
CA LYS A 124 14.12 2.65 -20.45
C LYS A 124 14.97 3.13 -19.26
N ARG A 125 14.33 3.46 -18.15
CA ARG A 125 14.96 3.85 -16.88
C ARG A 125 15.30 2.58 -16.08
N TYR A 126 16.25 1.82 -16.60
CA TYR A 126 16.52 0.47 -16.10
C TYR A 126 17.12 0.44 -14.70
N ASP A 127 17.94 1.43 -14.33
CA ASP A 127 18.55 1.48 -13.00
C ASP A 127 17.50 1.71 -11.91
N GLU A 128 16.53 2.58 -12.16
CA GLU A 128 15.41 2.79 -11.24
C GLU A 128 14.50 1.55 -11.15
N ALA A 129 14.27 0.86 -12.27
CA ALA A 129 13.51 -0.40 -12.25
C ALA A 129 14.22 -1.46 -11.39
N ILE A 130 15.56 -1.58 -11.50
CA ILE A 130 16.36 -2.51 -10.68
C ILE A 130 16.27 -2.14 -9.20
N ASP A 131 16.37 -0.85 -8.85
CA ASP A 131 16.24 -0.39 -7.46
C ASP A 131 14.88 -0.77 -6.88
N VAL A 132 13.79 -0.54 -7.61
CA VAL A 132 12.44 -0.91 -7.18
C VAL A 132 12.33 -2.42 -6.95
N TYR A 133 12.77 -3.26 -7.90
CA TYR A 133 12.71 -4.71 -7.72
C TYR A 133 13.59 -5.19 -6.57
N THR A 134 14.78 -4.64 -6.44
CA THR A 134 15.72 -5.02 -5.35
C THR A 134 15.13 -4.66 -3.99
N ARG A 135 14.48 -3.51 -3.85
CA ARG A 135 13.78 -3.14 -2.62
C ARG A 135 12.57 -4.03 -2.37
N ALA A 136 11.76 -4.31 -3.38
CA ALA A 136 10.60 -5.20 -3.26
C ALA A 136 11.01 -6.60 -2.75
N ILE A 137 12.08 -7.16 -3.28
CA ILE A 137 12.61 -8.48 -2.88
C ILE A 137 13.01 -8.52 -1.40
N ARG A 138 13.40 -7.39 -0.77
CA ARG A 138 13.68 -7.34 0.67
C ARG A 138 12.42 -7.51 1.53
N PHE A 139 11.27 -7.02 1.05
CA PHE A 139 9.99 -7.17 1.74
C PHE A 139 9.31 -8.49 1.39
N ILE A 140 9.47 -8.96 0.14
CA ILE A 140 8.76 -10.13 -0.41
C ILE A 140 9.77 -11.06 -1.09
N PRO A 141 10.68 -11.71 -0.33
CA PRO A 141 11.81 -12.46 -0.91
C PRO A 141 11.38 -13.70 -1.71
N ASN A 142 10.22 -14.29 -1.37
CA ASN A 142 9.73 -15.53 -1.99
C ASN A 142 8.72 -15.28 -3.12
N HIS A 143 8.74 -14.10 -3.75
CA HIS A 143 7.88 -13.78 -4.89
C HIS A 143 8.63 -13.99 -6.21
N PRO A 144 8.41 -15.09 -6.94
CA PRO A 144 9.23 -15.48 -8.08
C PRO A 144 9.12 -14.50 -9.26
N GLU A 145 7.99 -13.79 -9.37
CA GLU A 145 7.78 -12.83 -10.45
C GLU A 145 8.70 -11.61 -10.34
N LEU A 146 8.96 -11.12 -9.12
CA LEU A 146 9.92 -10.03 -8.90
C LEU A 146 11.31 -10.39 -9.42
N HIS A 147 11.78 -11.61 -9.15
CA HIS A 147 13.07 -12.09 -9.64
C HIS A 147 13.05 -12.30 -11.16
N THR A 148 11.93 -12.76 -11.74
CA THR A 148 11.78 -12.92 -13.18
C THR A 148 11.86 -11.57 -13.89
N GLU A 149 11.11 -10.57 -13.42
CA GLU A 149 11.09 -9.23 -14.01
C GLU A 149 12.44 -8.51 -13.85
N LEU A 150 13.10 -8.66 -12.69
CA LEU A 150 14.47 -8.18 -12.47
C LEU A 150 15.43 -8.79 -13.48
N GLY A 151 15.33 -10.10 -13.75
CA GLY A 151 16.13 -10.78 -14.75
C GLY A 151 15.92 -10.22 -16.16
N LYS A 152 14.67 -9.87 -16.52
CA LYS A 152 14.38 -9.20 -17.80
C LYS A 152 15.06 -7.85 -17.90
N VAL A 153 15.03 -7.03 -16.82
CA VAL A 153 15.69 -5.71 -16.83
C VAL A 153 17.19 -5.85 -16.98
N TYR A 154 17.83 -6.80 -16.28
CA TYR A 154 19.25 -7.08 -16.46
C TYR A 154 19.58 -7.53 -17.90
N THR A 155 18.69 -8.29 -18.53
CA THR A 155 18.85 -8.70 -19.94
C THR A 155 18.84 -7.47 -20.87
N PHE A 156 17.94 -6.52 -20.67
CA PHE A 156 17.89 -5.25 -21.44
C PHE A 156 19.16 -4.41 -21.26
N GLN A 157 19.79 -4.47 -20.07
CA GLN A 157 21.06 -3.79 -19.81
C GLN A 157 22.30 -4.57 -20.30
N GLY A 158 22.13 -5.77 -20.82
CA GLY A 158 23.25 -6.64 -21.21
C GLY A 158 24.00 -7.27 -20.03
N LYS A 159 23.50 -7.17 -18.81
CA LYS A 159 24.05 -7.74 -17.57
C LYS A 159 23.70 -9.23 -17.48
N ARG A 160 24.35 -10.05 -18.31
CA ARG A 160 23.98 -11.47 -18.52
C ARG A 160 24.11 -12.32 -17.26
N ARG A 161 25.15 -12.12 -16.45
CA ARG A 161 25.38 -12.91 -15.22
C ARG A 161 24.29 -12.64 -14.19
N GLU A 162 23.95 -11.38 -13.99
CA GLU A 162 22.91 -10.93 -13.09
C GLU A 162 21.52 -11.44 -13.54
N ALA A 163 21.25 -11.38 -14.84
CA ALA A 163 20.02 -11.91 -15.42
C ALA A 163 19.85 -13.41 -15.15
N VAL A 164 20.90 -14.21 -15.43
CA VAL A 164 20.88 -15.66 -15.17
C VAL A 164 20.66 -15.96 -13.69
N ASN A 165 21.31 -15.25 -12.80
CA ASN A 165 21.13 -15.42 -11.36
C ASN A 165 19.69 -15.11 -10.92
N ALA A 166 19.12 -14.02 -11.40
CA ALA A 166 17.74 -13.64 -11.09
C ALA A 166 16.74 -14.71 -11.60
N TYR A 167 16.87 -15.18 -12.83
CA TYR A 167 16.02 -16.24 -13.36
C TYR A 167 16.17 -17.56 -12.60
N LYS A 168 17.40 -17.96 -12.25
CA LYS A 168 17.67 -19.15 -11.45
C LYS A 168 16.96 -19.08 -10.09
N THR A 169 17.05 -17.93 -9.41
CA THR A 169 16.35 -17.72 -8.13
C THR A 169 14.83 -17.81 -8.31
N ALA A 170 14.27 -17.21 -9.35
CA ALA A 170 12.84 -17.30 -9.64
C ALA A 170 12.37 -18.75 -9.82
N ILE A 171 13.14 -19.57 -10.55
CA ILE A 171 12.84 -21.00 -10.77
C ILE A 171 12.92 -21.76 -9.44
N GLN A 172 13.95 -21.53 -8.63
CA GLN A 172 14.11 -22.19 -7.33
C GLN A 172 12.92 -21.90 -6.40
N ILE A 173 12.47 -20.65 -6.34
CA ILE A 173 11.30 -20.26 -5.54
C ILE A 173 10.05 -20.96 -6.04
N LYS A 174 9.80 -20.97 -7.37
CA LYS A 174 8.63 -21.65 -7.97
C LYS A 174 8.60 -23.14 -7.63
N LEU A 175 9.75 -23.83 -7.79
CA LEU A 175 9.86 -25.26 -7.48
C LEU A 175 9.58 -25.54 -5.99
N LYS A 176 10.13 -24.70 -5.10
CA LYS A 176 9.88 -24.82 -3.67
C LYS A 176 8.38 -24.66 -3.33
N LEU A 177 7.74 -23.61 -3.85
CA LEU A 177 6.31 -23.36 -3.62
C LEU A 177 5.43 -24.51 -4.16
N GLN A 178 5.81 -25.13 -5.27
CA GLN A 178 5.11 -26.27 -5.83
C GLN A 178 5.25 -27.51 -4.93
N LEU A 179 6.45 -27.83 -4.46
CA LEU A 179 6.70 -28.95 -3.56
C LEU A 179 5.93 -28.79 -2.24
N ASP A 180 5.92 -27.56 -1.66
CA ASP A 180 5.20 -27.27 -0.43
C ASP A 180 3.66 -27.45 -0.62
N SER A 181 3.15 -27.11 -1.80
CA SER A 181 1.73 -27.29 -2.15
C SER A 181 1.33 -28.75 -2.33
N ASP A 182 2.23 -29.59 -2.88
CA ASP A 182 2.00 -31.02 -3.12
C ASP A 182 2.09 -31.84 -1.82
N GLN A 183 2.88 -31.38 -0.84
CA GLN A 183 2.97 -32.02 0.49
C GLN A 183 1.75 -31.73 1.40
N ASN A 184 1.00 -30.69 1.11
CA ASN A 184 -0.21 -30.29 1.87
C ASN A 184 -1.52 -30.83 1.26
N ARG A 185 -1.45 -31.71 0.27
CA ARG A 185 -2.59 -32.41 -0.35
C ARG A 185 -2.66 -33.85 0.09
#